data_5d4c9ce48581bc3631c4b0e526ad9e5e
#
_entry.id   5d4c9ce48581bc3631c4b0e526ad9e5e
#
_cell.length_a   1.000
_cell.length_b   1.000
_cell.length_c   1.000
_cell.angle_alpha   90.00
_cell.angle_beta   90.00
_cell.angle_gamma   90.00
#
_symmetry.space_group_name_H-M   'P 1'
#
loop_
_entity.id
_entity.type
_entity.pdbx_description
1 polymer ?
#
loop_
_entity_poly.entity_id
_entity_poly.type
_entity_poly.pdbx_seq_one_letter_code
_entity_poly.pdbx_strand_id
1 'polypeptide(L)'
;MKVLSLLVSFAAAASALAVRQADVVSDLKTLVSSPSSVNVEIRARWSDYNAPLSAVFVSVQAEKDIATIIKYCTKIGIPFLAQNGGIGWGKTFSLGEWGVVIDLSNLNKVTVAADKTTATIGGGASIGETVAAANAVGALIITGNCNCVGALGAMLGGGYGNLMGEVGFGVDNIISMRVVIATGEILTVSSTSHPELFWALRGAGPNFGIVVSATVRAMPATEEDRTAFINNLLFSPDKLEQVAQAVEDLPLTPQQRVYLVLTSSGEPLNEPSILVTGFLRKGTNETGRAAFAPFYDIGPVSQSSAITTYDHWNDANIGFCTRGGRKPSYSSTITGMSAQKWPEIWELYKGFQAKGPNSAVLVERYNLTKAKSASLDSTAMNEALRRDAFSQAIVIPWYDDASLDAEALEFGSKVRALWTRSSNPKNDPTYANFAFGDETNTAIYGTGLARLKTLKKKYDPKRVFTQWFPIQS
;
A
#
# COMPACT_ATOMS: atom_id res chain seq x y z
N MET A 1 31.97 -25.61 31.05
CA MET A 1 31.41 -26.59 30.09
C MET A 1 30.10 -26.13 29.42
N LYS A 2 29.11 -25.56 30.12
CA LYS A 2 27.84 -25.14 29.50
C LYS A 2 27.97 -24.02 28.46
N VAL A 3 28.88 -23.05 28.64
CA VAL A 3 29.07 -21.93 27.68
C VAL A 3 29.72 -22.40 26.38
N LEU A 4 30.68 -23.36 26.48
CA LEU A 4 31.33 -23.91 25.27
C LEU A 4 30.38 -24.76 24.43
N SER A 5 29.43 -25.46 25.05
CA SER A 5 28.41 -26.25 24.32
C SER A 5 27.39 -25.37 23.61
N LEU A 6 27.05 -24.20 24.18
CA LEU A 6 26.15 -23.22 23.50
C LEU A 6 26.84 -22.62 22.26
N LEU A 7 28.09 -22.20 22.36
CA LEU A 7 28.87 -21.63 21.26
C LEU A 7 29.05 -22.62 20.11
N VAL A 8 29.31 -23.89 20.42
CA VAL A 8 29.42 -24.95 19.39
C VAL A 8 28.04 -25.22 18.71
N SER A 9 26.97 -25.18 19.48
CA SER A 9 25.61 -25.36 18.92
C SER A 9 25.20 -24.17 18.00
N PHE A 10 25.55 -22.95 18.35
CA PHE A 10 25.31 -21.77 17.49
C PHE A 10 26.17 -21.81 16.23
N ALA A 11 27.44 -22.19 16.32
CA ALA A 11 28.30 -22.30 15.14
C ALA A 11 27.86 -23.43 14.19
N ALA A 12 27.40 -24.55 14.72
CA ALA A 12 26.87 -25.66 13.92
C ALA A 12 25.54 -25.29 13.25
N ALA A 13 24.66 -24.57 13.94
CA ALA A 13 23.42 -24.07 13.37
C ALA A 13 23.69 -23.02 12.27
N ALA A 14 24.59 -22.07 12.48
CA ALA A 14 24.96 -21.06 11.49
C ALA A 14 25.61 -21.68 10.24
N SER A 15 26.45 -22.71 10.41
CA SER A 15 27.06 -23.42 9.27
C SER A 15 26.04 -24.26 8.48
N ALA A 16 25.11 -24.93 9.16
CA ALA A 16 24.01 -25.65 8.49
C ALA A 16 23.08 -24.69 7.74
N LEU A 17 22.87 -23.49 8.27
CA LEU A 17 22.15 -22.38 7.67
C LEU A 17 22.81 -21.96 6.34
N ALA A 18 24.09 -21.66 6.37
CA ALA A 18 24.85 -21.21 5.20
C ALA A 18 24.92 -22.26 4.09
N VAL A 19 25.07 -23.54 4.45
CA VAL A 19 25.06 -24.65 3.49
C VAL A 19 23.68 -24.75 2.79
N ARG A 20 22.60 -24.71 3.54
CA ARG A 20 21.24 -24.78 2.97
C ARG A 20 20.91 -23.58 2.07
N GLN A 21 21.38 -22.38 2.41
CA GLN A 21 21.24 -21.19 1.57
C GLN A 21 21.99 -21.36 0.24
N ALA A 22 23.25 -21.85 0.29
CA ALA A 22 24.06 -22.10 -0.88
C ALA A 22 23.39 -23.13 -1.82
N ASP A 23 22.79 -24.19 -1.27
CA ASP A 23 22.04 -25.18 -2.04
C ASP A 23 20.84 -24.56 -2.74
N VAL A 24 20.03 -23.74 -2.03
CA VAL A 24 18.86 -23.06 -2.61
C VAL A 24 19.27 -22.10 -3.75
N VAL A 25 20.35 -21.34 -3.55
CA VAL A 25 20.90 -20.44 -4.59
C VAL A 25 21.34 -21.25 -5.81
N SER A 26 22.09 -22.36 -5.60
CA SER A 26 22.59 -23.23 -6.65
C SER A 26 21.43 -23.85 -7.46
N ASP A 27 20.44 -24.40 -6.75
CA ASP A 27 19.27 -25.01 -7.39
C ASP A 27 18.49 -23.99 -8.22
N LEU A 28 18.15 -22.83 -7.64
CA LEU A 28 17.38 -21.79 -8.33
C LEU A 28 18.13 -21.25 -9.55
N LYS A 29 19.47 -21.13 -9.52
CA LYS A 29 20.27 -20.73 -10.68
C LYS A 29 20.12 -21.69 -11.87
N THR A 30 19.89 -22.97 -11.61
CA THR A 30 19.68 -23.97 -12.67
C THR A 30 18.25 -24.00 -13.19
N LEU A 31 17.30 -23.51 -12.41
CA LEU A 31 15.86 -23.64 -12.68
C LEU A 31 15.24 -22.43 -13.35
N VAL A 32 15.73 -21.21 -13.04
CA VAL A 32 15.17 -19.96 -13.60
C VAL A 32 15.81 -19.61 -14.95
N SER A 33 15.12 -18.80 -15.73
CA SER A 33 15.55 -18.44 -17.09
C SER A 33 16.82 -17.57 -17.14
N SER A 34 17.20 -16.91 -16.03
CA SER A 34 18.42 -16.10 -15.91
C SER A 34 19.14 -16.43 -14.60
N PRO A 35 20.21 -17.22 -14.61
CA PRO A 35 20.94 -17.58 -13.38
C PRO A 35 21.48 -16.36 -12.61
N SER A 36 21.87 -15.29 -13.31
CA SER A 36 22.36 -14.05 -12.70
C SER A 36 21.30 -13.26 -11.92
N SER A 37 20.02 -13.60 -12.09
CA SER A 37 18.93 -13.00 -11.34
C SER A 37 18.80 -13.52 -9.90
N VAL A 38 19.51 -14.62 -9.57
CA VAL A 38 19.48 -15.26 -8.24
C VAL A 38 20.67 -14.77 -7.42
N ASN A 39 20.42 -14.11 -6.31
CA ASN A 39 21.45 -13.56 -5.44
C ASN A 39 21.02 -13.62 -3.96
N VAL A 40 21.91 -13.21 -3.05
CA VAL A 40 21.68 -13.11 -1.62
C VAL A 40 21.55 -11.66 -1.13
N GLU A 41 21.73 -10.69 -2.03
CA GLU A 41 21.55 -9.29 -1.70
C GLU A 41 20.05 -8.97 -1.63
N ILE A 42 19.65 -8.35 -0.52
CA ILE A 42 18.26 -7.98 -0.26
C ILE A 42 18.07 -6.55 -0.75
N ARG A 43 17.08 -6.33 -1.61
CA ARG A 43 16.66 -4.99 -1.97
C ARG A 43 16.02 -4.32 -0.74
N ALA A 44 16.53 -3.16 -0.33
CA ALA A 44 15.99 -2.39 0.79
C ALA A 44 14.48 -2.18 0.63
N ARG A 45 13.72 -2.46 1.69
CA ARG A 45 12.30 -2.16 1.76
C ARG A 45 12.05 -0.73 2.21
N TRP A 46 10.82 -0.30 2.15
CA TRP A 46 10.41 1.01 2.65
C TRP A 46 10.62 1.15 4.15
N SER A 47 10.34 0.10 4.92
CA SER A 47 10.55 0.06 6.36
C SER A 47 11.45 -1.12 6.73
N ASP A 48 12.44 -0.86 7.60
CA ASP A 48 13.30 -1.88 8.19
C ASP A 48 12.63 -2.56 9.39
N TYR A 49 11.58 -1.95 9.94
CA TYR A 49 10.81 -2.57 11.02
C TYR A 49 10.07 -3.80 10.50
N ASN A 50 10.36 -4.97 11.08
CA ASN A 50 9.83 -6.26 10.62
C ASN A 50 10.04 -6.56 9.12
N ALA A 51 11.08 -5.98 8.51
CA ALA A 51 11.42 -6.34 7.14
C ALA A 51 11.65 -7.86 7.04
N PRO A 52 11.10 -8.54 6.01
CA PRO A 52 11.32 -9.96 5.86
C PRO A 52 12.80 -10.24 5.65
N LEU A 53 13.37 -11.04 6.53
CA LEU A 53 14.69 -11.62 6.33
C LEU A 53 14.55 -12.66 5.22
N SER A 54 15.31 -12.54 4.15
CA SER A 54 15.33 -13.51 3.06
C SER A 54 16.68 -14.16 2.92
N ALA A 55 16.68 -15.47 2.69
CA ALA A 55 17.91 -16.19 2.36
C ALA A 55 18.30 -15.96 0.89
N VAL A 56 17.32 -15.82 0.00
CA VAL A 56 17.53 -15.73 -1.45
C VAL A 56 16.59 -14.69 -2.06
N PHE A 57 17.11 -13.92 -2.99
CA PHE A 57 16.39 -12.91 -3.75
C PHE A 57 16.46 -13.24 -5.23
N VAL A 58 15.32 -13.34 -5.91
CA VAL A 58 15.24 -13.71 -7.33
C VAL A 58 14.50 -12.65 -8.11
N SER A 59 15.20 -11.88 -8.94
CA SER A 59 14.62 -10.90 -9.87
C SER A 59 14.15 -11.61 -11.15
N VAL A 60 12.90 -12.08 -11.16
CA VAL A 60 12.35 -12.90 -12.24
C VAL A 60 12.26 -12.15 -13.57
N GLN A 61 12.46 -12.87 -14.67
CA GLN A 61 12.42 -12.34 -16.04
C GLN A 61 11.12 -12.72 -16.77
N ALA A 62 10.44 -13.76 -16.29
CA ALA A 62 9.22 -14.28 -16.91
C ALA A 62 8.29 -14.92 -15.89
N GLU A 63 7.01 -15.04 -16.24
CA GLU A 63 6.01 -15.69 -15.40
C GLU A 63 6.32 -17.17 -15.10
N LYS A 64 7.01 -17.87 -16.03
CA LYS A 64 7.46 -19.24 -15.82
C LYS A 64 8.48 -19.37 -14.68
N ASP A 65 9.29 -18.34 -14.44
CA ASP A 65 10.25 -18.34 -13.34
C ASP A 65 9.50 -18.33 -12.00
N ILE A 66 8.43 -17.51 -11.89
CA ILE A 66 7.56 -17.48 -10.71
C ILE A 66 6.96 -18.87 -10.46
N ALA A 67 6.40 -19.51 -11.50
CA ALA A 67 5.83 -20.84 -11.43
C ALA A 67 6.85 -21.89 -10.95
N THR A 68 8.07 -21.80 -11.46
CA THR A 68 9.18 -22.67 -11.10
C THR A 68 9.58 -22.50 -9.64
N ILE A 69 9.73 -21.25 -9.18
CA ILE A 69 10.12 -20.94 -7.80
C ILE A 69 9.03 -21.40 -6.82
N ILE A 70 7.75 -21.17 -7.12
CA ILE A 70 6.63 -21.65 -6.28
C ILE A 70 6.69 -23.18 -6.13
N LYS A 71 6.84 -23.92 -7.23
CA LYS A 71 6.94 -25.38 -7.20
C LYS A 71 8.15 -25.85 -6.40
N TYR A 72 9.31 -25.22 -6.60
CA TYR A 72 10.53 -25.53 -5.86
C TYR A 72 10.35 -25.29 -4.37
N CYS A 73 9.96 -24.07 -3.98
CA CYS A 73 9.76 -23.70 -2.57
C CYS A 73 8.72 -24.60 -1.87
N THR A 74 7.60 -24.92 -2.57
CA THR A 74 6.56 -25.82 -2.05
C THR A 74 7.09 -27.25 -1.85
N LYS A 75 7.95 -27.73 -2.76
CA LYS A 75 8.55 -29.08 -2.68
C LYS A 75 9.49 -29.22 -1.48
N ILE A 76 10.33 -28.21 -1.22
CA ILE A 76 11.31 -28.27 -0.13
C ILE A 76 10.85 -27.62 1.18
N GLY A 77 9.61 -27.07 1.20
CA GLY A 77 8.99 -26.54 2.41
C GLY A 77 9.56 -25.21 2.90
N ILE A 78 10.03 -24.34 1.99
CA ILE A 78 10.49 -22.99 2.36
C ILE A 78 9.47 -21.92 1.99
N PRO A 79 9.29 -20.87 2.80
CA PRO A 79 8.37 -19.78 2.51
C PRO A 79 8.91 -18.89 1.38
N PHE A 80 7.99 -18.20 0.70
CA PHE A 80 8.33 -17.21 -0.30
C PHE A 80 7.40 -15.99 -0.22
N LEU A 81 7.86 -14.85 -0.73
CA LEU A 81 7.14 -13.59 -0.79
C LEU A 81 7.35 -12.95 -2.16
N ALA A 82 6.27 -12.58 -2.84
CA ALA A 82 6.37 -11.71 -4.01
C ALA A 82 6.59 -10.26 -3.58
N GLN A 83 7.51 -9.56 -4.26
CA GLN A 83 7.81 -8.16 -4.02
C GLN A 83 7.85 -7.40 -5.34
N ASN A 84 7.24 -6.21 -5.36
CA ASN A 84 7.45 -5.19 -6.38
C ASN A 84 8.11 -3.96 -5.72
N GLY A 85 7.39 -2.88 -5.44
CA GLY A 85 7.92 -1.67 -4.80
C GLY A 85 8.51 -1.89 -3.40
N GLY A 86 8.10 -2.93 -2.68
CA GLY A 86 8.59 -3.21 -1.32
C GLY A 86 8.14 -2.17 -0.28
N ILE A 87 7.00 -1.49 -0.52
CA ILE A 87 6.49 -0.41 0.33
C ILE A 87 5.62 -0.94 1.48
N GLY A 88 5.00 -2.10 1.34
CA GLY A 88 4.15 -2.67 2.39
C GLY A 88 4.90 -2.82 3.72
N TRP A 89 4.28 -2.36 4.81
CA TRP A 89 4.87 -2.33 6.16
C TRP A 89 4.25 -3.33 7.15
N GLY A 90 3.23 -4.07 6.73
CA GLY A 90 2.54 -5.02 7.61
C GLY A 90 3.49 -6.04 8.20
N LYS A 91 3.41 -6.27 9.52
CA LYS A 91 4.27 -7.24 10.21
C LYS A 91 4.06 -8.68 9.75
N THR A 92 3.05 -8.94 8.93
CA THR A 92 2.75 -10.24 8.33
C THR A 92 3.67 -10.62 7.17
N PHE A 93 4.53 -9.71 6.71
CA PHE A 93 5.51 -9.98 5.64
C PHE A 93 6.77 -10.76 6.10
N SER A 94 6.72 -11.43 7.22
CA SER A 94 7.85 -12.20 7.75
C SER A 94 8.11 -13.48 6.94
N LEU A 95 9.37 -13.70 6.53
CA LEU A 95 9.83 -14.91 5.84
C LEU A 95 10.65 -15.85 6.74
N GLY A 96 11.04 -15.37 7.93
CA GLY A 96 12.08 -16.04 8.71
C GLY A 96 13.44 -16.02 7.99
N GLU A 97 14.40 -16.79 8.46
CA GLU A 97 15.79 -16.79 7.95
C GLU A 97 15.97 -17.53 6.61
N TRP A 98 14.91 -18.16 6.07
CA TRP A 98 15.00 -19.14 4.97
C TRP A 98 14.19 -18.81 3.74
N GLY A 99 13.51 -17.68 3.73
CA GLY A 99 12.54 -17.36 2.68
C GLY A 99 13.19 -16.96 1.36
N VAL A 100 12.43 -17.11 0.27
CA VAL A 100 12.75 -16.61 -1.06
C VAL A 100 11.91 -15.38 -1.35
N VAL A 101 12.54 -14.25 -1.66
CA VAL A 101 11.86 -13.10 -2.24
C VAL A 101 11.83 -13.24 -3.76
N ILE A 102 10.63 -13.23 -4.32
CA ILE A 102 10.37 -13.22 -5.76
C ILE A 102 10.16 -11.78 -6.17
N ASP A 103 11.20 -11.13 -6.70
CA ASP A 103 11.16 -9.75 -7.15
C ASP A 103 10.58 -9.66 -8.56
N LEU A 104 9.49 -8.92 -8.69
CA LEU A 104 8.75 -8.76 -9.95
C LEU A 104 9.21 -7.54 -10.76
N SER A 105 10.19 -6.76 -10.30
CA SER A 105 10.56 -5.45 -10.87
C SER A 105 10.88 -5.48 -12.37
N ASN A 106 11.36 -6.59 -12.90
CA ASN A 106 11.63 -6.72 -14.35
C ASN A 106 10.36 -6.99 -15.20
N LEU A 107 9.23 -7.32 -14.55
CA LEU A 107 7.95 -7.50 -15.23
C LEU A 107 7.14 -6.18 -15.22
N ASN A 108 7.79 -5.06 -15.52
CA ASN A 108 7.27 -3.70 -15.35
C ASN A 108 6.64 -3.08 -16.59
N LYS A 109 6.47 -3.84 -17.65
CA LYS A 109 5.88 -3.31 -18.89
C LYS A 109 4.45 -2.82 -18.67
N VAL A 110 4.17 -1.59 -19.11
CA VAL A 110 2.83 -1.02 -19.18
C VAL A 110 2.51 -0.74 -20.65
N THR A 111 1.33 -1.20 -21.09
CA THR A 111 0.87 -1.01 -22.47
C THR A 111 -0.57 -0.53 -22.45
N VAL A 112 -0.82 0.68 -22.95
CA VAL A 112 -2.16 1.23 -23.14
C VAL A 112 -2.66 0.83 -24.53
N ALA A 113 -3.93 0.38 -24.61
CA ALA A 113 -4.56 0.04 -25.88
C ALA A 113 -4.67 1.27 -26.82
N ALA A 114 -4.74 1.05 -28.12
CA ALA A 114 -4.79 2.13 -29.11
C ALA A 114 -6.01 3.05 -28.94
N ASP A 115 -7.13 2.50 -28.49
CA ASP A 115 -8.37 3.26 -28.18
C ASP A 115 -8.32 3.95 -26.81
N LYS A 116 -7.24 3.72 -26.02
CA LYS A 116 -7.02 4.29 -24.68
C LYS A 116 -8.10 3.94 -23.64
N THR A 117 -8.88 2.89 -23.87
CA THR A 117 -9.93 2.46 -22.95
C THR A 117 -9.48 1.41 -21.96
N THR A 118 -8.37 0.75 -22.25
CA THR A 118 -7.74 -0.26 -21.37
C THR A 118 -6.22 -0.15 -21.37
N ALA A 119 -5.61 -0.69 -20.31
CA ALA A 119 -4.17 -0.85 -20.23
C ALA A 119 -3.82 -2.20 -19.61
N THR A 120 -2.71 -2.79 -20.05
CA THR A 120 -2.10 -3.94 -19.38
C THR A 120 -0.92 -3.46 -18.56
N ILE A 121 -0.95 -3.73 -17.26
CA ILE A 121 0.06 -3.35 -16.28
C ILE A 121 0.78 -4.61 -15.83
N GLY A 122 2.10 -4.66 -15.96
CA GLY A 122 2.93 -5.75 -15.43
C GLY A 122 2.99 -5.75 -13.90
N GLY A 123 3.14 -6.93 -13.31
CA GLY A 123 3.19 -7.12 -11.84
C GLY A 123 4.31 -6.36 -11.15
N GLY A 124 5.38 -6.05 -11.89
CA GLY A 124 6.53 -5.26 -11.45
C GLY A 124 6.42 -3.76 -11.69
N ALA A 125 5.39 -3.28 -12.39
CA ALA A 125 5.25 -1.85 -12.68
C ALA A 125 4.93 -1.05 -11.40
N SER A 126 5.62 0.06 -11.25
CA SER A 126 5.32 1.08 -10.23
C SER A 126 4.15 1.98 -10.66
N ILE A 127 3.61 2.74 -9.71
CA ILE A 127 2.63 3.79 -9.99
C ILE A 127 3.24 4.82 -10.94
N GLY A 128 4.47 5.28 -10.69
CA GLY A 128 5.14 6.26 -11.55
C GLY A 128 5.29 5.78 -13.00
N GLU A 129 5.72 4.52 -13.22
CA GLU A 129 5.81 3.93 -14.56
C GLU A 129 4.44 3.81 -15.23
N THR A 130 3.41 3.46 -14.46
CA THR A 130 2.02 3.35 -14.96
C THR A 130 1.48 4.72 -15.38
N VAL A 131 1.68 5.75 -14.55
CA VAL A 131 1.28 7.14 -14.85
C VAL A 131 2.02 7.66 -16.07
N ALA A 132 3.35 7.48 -16.14
CA ALA A 132 4.16 7.92 -17.27
C ALA A 132 3.71 7.29 -18.60
N ALA A 133 3.47 5.96 -18.60
CA ALA A 133 3.00 5.26 -19.80
C ALA A 133 1.62 5.72 -20.26
N ALA A 134 0.69 6.00 -19.32
CA ALA A 134 -0.63 6.51 -19.65
C ALA A 134 -0.57 7.96 -20.14
N ASN A 135 0.22 8.82 -19.47
CA ASN A 135 0.39 10.22 -19.85
C ASN A 135 0.96 10.38 -21.27
N ALA A 136 1.95 9.56 -21.61
CA ALA A 136 2.61 9.58 -22.93
C ALA A 136 1.65 9.41 -24.11
N VAL A 137 0.52 8.73 -23.91
CA VAL A 137 -0.48 8.48 -24.97
C VAL A 137 -1.77 9.30 -24.77
N GLY A 138 -1.85 10.16 -23.77
CA GLY A 138 -3.05 10.93 -23.46
C GLY A 138 -4.15 10.05 -22.89
N ALA A 139 -3.85 9.27 -21.88
CA ALA A 139 -4.79 8.46 -21.11
C ALA A 139 -4.64 8.71 -19.60
N LEU A 140 -5.67 8.36 -18.84
CA LEU A 140 -5.67 8.32 -17.38
C LEU A 140 -5.95 6.89 -16.89
N ILE A 141 -5.28 6.47 -15.84
CA ILE A 141 -5.50 5.20 -15.15
C ILE A 141 -5.59 5.49 -13.66
N ILE A 142 -6.56 4.91 -12.97
CA ILE A 142 -6.59 5.00 -11.49
C ILE A 142 -5.38 4.30 -10.91
N THR A 143 -4.61 5.04 -10.13
CA THR A 143 -3.44 4.56 -9.38
C THR A 143 -3.46 5.15 -7.97
N GLY A 144 -2.62 4.66 -7.07
CA GLY A 144 -2.32 5.36 -5.82
C GLY A 144 -1.54 6.67 -6.07
N ASN A 145 -1.25 7.40 -4.99
CA ASN A 145 -0.66 8.75 -5.04
C ASN A 145 0.81 8.79 -4.65
N CYS A 146 1.53 7.66 -4.70
CA CYS A 146 2.95 7.56 -4.37
C CYS A 146 3.68 6.77 -5.46
N ASN A 147 4.55 7.43 -6.23
CA ASN A 147 5.14 6.89 -7.46
C ASN A 147 5.98 5.62 -7.28
N CYS A 148 6.56 5.38 -6.10
CA CYS A 148 7.39 4.21 -5.80
C CYS A 148 6.61 2.94 -5.41
N VAL A 149 5.31 3.07 -5.18
CA VAL A 149 4.45 1.93 -4.83
C VAL A 149 4.20 1.06 -6.06
N GLY A 150 4.19 -0.26 -5.90
CA GLY A 150 3.80 -1.19 -6.96
C GLY A 150 2.32 -1.01 -7.33
N ALA A 151 2.02 -0.72 -8.59
CA ALA A 151 0.68 -0.37 -9.04
C ALA A 151 -0.34 -1.48 -8.75
N LEU A 152 -0.03 -2.72 -9.16
CA LEU A 152 -0.93 -3.85 -8.91
C LEU A 152 -0.98 -4.24 -7.43
N GLY A 153 0.13 -4.10 -6.69
CA GLY A 153 0.14 -4.34 -5.24
C GLY A 153 -0.87 -3.47 -4.50
N ALA A 154 -0.96 -2.19 -4.85
CA ALA A 154 -1.95 -1.26 -4.31
C ALA A 154 -3.38 -1.62 -4.76
N MET A 155 -3.59 -1.91 -6.05
CA MET A 155 -4.92 -2.23 -6.60
C MET A 155 -5.51 -3.51 -6.01
N LEU A 156 -4.70 -4.56 -5.80
CA LEU A 156 -5.19 -5.86 -5.29
C LEU A 156 -5.77 -5.80 -3.87
N GLY A 157 -5.39 -4.79 -3.08
CA GLY A 157 -5.99 -4.54 -1.76
C GLY A 157 -7.18 -3.56 -1.78
N GLY A 158 -7.39 -2.86 -2.92
CA GLY A 158 -8.42 -1.85 -3.08
C GLY A 158 -8.00 -0.74 -4.04
N GLY A 159 -6.95 0.03 -3.74
CA GLY A 159 -6.42 1.09 -4.62
C GLY A 159 -7.15 2.42 -4.48
N TYR A 160 -6.77 3.20 -3.46
CA TYR A 160 -7.15 4.61 -3.30
C TYR A 160 -6.30 5.50 -4.19
N GLY A 161 -6.86 6.57 -4.75
CA GLY A 161 -6.11 7.52 -5.57
C GLY A 161 -6.93 8.69 -6.11
N ASN A 162 -6.25 9.63 -6.78
CA ASN A 162 -6.81 10.91 -7.21
C ASN A 162 -8.05 10.81 -8.12
N LEU A 163 -8.19 9.74 -8.90
CA LEU A 163 -9.31 9.50 -9.81
C LEU A 163 -10.49 8.74 -9.16
N MET A 164 -10.37 8.37 -7.89
CA MET A 164 -11.31 7.48 -7.22
C MET A 164 -12.75 8.02 -7.17
N GLY A 165 -12.93 9.31 -7.04
CA GLY A 165 -14.25 9.93 -7.04
C GLY A 165 -15.00 9.75 -8.35
N GLU A 166 -14.27 9.55 -9.45
CA GLU A 166 -14.83 9.42 -10.79
C GLU A 166 -14.99 7.96 -11.24
N VAL A 167 -14.05 7.08 -10.83
CA VAL A 167 -14.01 5.70 -11.35
C VAL A 167 -14.14 4.61 -10.27
N GLY A 168 -14.23 4.97 -9.00
CA GLY A 168 -14.22 4.02 -7.87
C GLY A 168 -12.83 3.56 -7.48
N PHE A 169 -12.73 2.49 -6.70
CA PHE A 169 -11.45 1.93 -6.30
C PHE A 169 -10.66 1.37 -7.47
N GLY A 170 -9.33 1.31 -7.35
CA GLY A 170 -8.48 0.66 -8.33
C GLY A 170 -8.90 -0.78 -8.63
N VAL A 171 -9.29 -1.53 -7.60
CA VAL A 171 -9.78 -2.92 -7.70
C VAL A 171 -11.05 -3.06 -8.54
N ASP A 172 -11.89 -2.03 -8.62
CA ASP A 172 -13.12 -2.02 -9.44
C ASP A 172 -12.82 -1.87 -10.93
N ASN A 173 -11.63 -1.38 -11.24
CA ASN A 173 -11.18 -1.12 -12.61
C ASN A 173 -10.37 -2.27 -13.22
N ILE A 174 -10.14 -3.35 -12.48
CA ILE A 174 -9.47 -4.55 -13.00
C ILE A 174 -10.47 -5.36 -13.84
N ILE A 175 -10.09 -5.65 -15.09
CA ILE A 175 -10.89 -6.41 -16.07
C ILE A 175 -10.50 -7.88 -16.07
N SER A 176 -9.21 -8.16 -16.07
CA SER A 176 -8.65 -9.51 -16.03
C SER A 176 -7.26 -9.51 -15.42
N MET A 177 -6.81 -10.66 -14.96
CA MET A 177 -5.46 -10.82 -14.42
C MET A 177 -4.84 -12.12 -14.93
N ARG A 178 -3.52 -12.08 -15.09
CA ARG A 178 -2.69 -13.26 -15.27
C ARG A 178 -2.02 -13.57 -13.93
N VAL A 179 -2.21 -14.77 -13.41
CA VAL A 179 -1.82 -15.14 -12.04
C VAL A 179 -1.16 -16.51 -12.00
N VAL A 180 -0.10 -16.64 -11.18
CA VAL A 180 0.51 -17.94 -10.83
C VAL A 180 -0.05 -18.38 -9.48
N ILE A 181 -0.78 -19.49 -9.46
CA ILE A 181 -1.41 -20.04 -8.25
C ILE A 181 -0.48 -21.01 -7.48
N ALA A 182 -0.94 -21.53 -6.36
CA ALA A 182 -0.15 -22.38 -5.44
C ALA A 182 0.43 -23.66 -6.06
N THR A 183 -0.20 -24.19 -7.11
CA THR A 183 0.32 -25.33 -7.88
C THR A 183 1.43 -24.97 -8.87
N GLY A 184 1.69 -23.67 -9.03
CA GLY A 184 2.56 -23.16 -10.11
C GLY A 184 1.88 -23.16 -11.48
N GLU A 185 0.57 -23.36 -11.56
CA GLU A 185 -0.20 -23.17 -12.78
C GLU A 185 -0.40 -21.68 -13.05
N ILE A 186 -0.38 -21.29 -14.33
CA ILE A 186 -0.54 -19.92 -14.77
C ILE A 186 -1.93 -19.77 -15.40
N LEU A 187 -2.79 -18.99 -14.73
CA LEU A 187 -4.17 -18.80 -15.14
C LEU A 187 -4.43 -17.39 -15.65
N THR A 188 -5.37 -17.26 -16.58
CA THR A 188 -6.02 -15.99 -16.91
C THR A 188 -7.39 -15.97 -16.22
N VAL A 189 -7.62 -14.99 -15.35
CA VAL A 189 -8.85 -14.88 -14.58
C VAL A 189 -9.60 -13.60 -14.92
N SER A 190 -10.93 -13.68 -14.98
CA SER A 190 -11.82 -12.55 -15.30
C SER A 190 -13.22 -12.84 -14.77
N SER A 191 -14.18 -11.96 -15.05
CA SER A 191 -15.61 -12.21 -14.75
C SER A 191 -16.20 -13.44 -15.44
N THR A 192 -15.57 -13.92 -16.52
CA THR A 192 -16.02 -15.08 -17.32
C THR A 192 -15.06 -16.27 -17.27
N SER A 193 -13.88 -16.11 -16.69
CA SER A 193 -12.88 -17.18 -16.52
C SER A 193 -12.44 -17.23 -15.08
N HIS A 194 -12.65 -18.35 -14.38
CA HIS A 194 -12.39 -18.51 -12.95
C HIS A 194 -12.96 -17.35 -12.09
N PRO A 195 -14.27 -17.03 -12.24
CA PRO A 195 -14.86 -15.80 -11.67
C PRO A 195 -14.75 -15.72 -10.15
N GLU A 196 -14.77 -16.87 -9.46
CA GLU A 196 -14.60 -16.90 -8.00
C GLU A 196 -13.16 -16.58 -7.57
N LEU A 197 -12.14 -16.99 -8.34
CA LEU A 197 -10.75 -16.62 -8.08
C LEU A 197 -10.52 -15.14 -8.44
N PHE A 198 -11.12 -14.67 -9.54
CA PHE A 198 -11.11 -13.26 -9.92
C PHE A 198 -11.71 -12.37 -8.83
N TRP A 199 -12.80 -12.83 -8.20
CA TRP A 199 -13.41 -12.15 -7.05
C TRP A 199 -12.44 -12.10 -5.87
N ALA A 200 -11.83 -13.24 -5.50
CA ALA A 200 -10.93 -13.35 -4.35
C ALA A 200 -9.66 -12.49 -4.51
N LEU A 201 -9.06 -12.50 -5.71
CA LEU A 201 -7.88 -11.69 -6.02
C LEU A 201 -8.13 -10.18 -5.90
N ARG A 202 -9.37 -9.74 -6.07
CA ARG A 202 -9.76 -8.34 -5.94
C ARG A 202 -10.15 -7.98 -4.50
N GLY A 203 -9.17 -7.85 -3.64
CA GLY A 203 -9.28 -7.52 -2.21
C GLY A 203 -8.46 -8.42 -1.30
N ALA A 204 -8.20 -9.68 -1.71
CA ALA A 204 -7.39 -10.63 -0.96
C ALA A 204 -6.30 -11.30 -1.82
N GLY A 205 -5.89 -10.65 -2.91
CA GLY A 205 -5.01 -11.18 -3.96
C GLY A 205 -3.81 -11.99 -3.49
N PRO A 206 -2.91 -11.46 -2.67
CA PRO A 206 -1.70 -12.16 -2.23
C PRO A 206 -1.92 -13.50 -1.51
N ASN A 207 -3.14 -13.80 -1.07
CA ASN A 207 -3.48 -15.10 -0.47
C ASN A 207 -3.73 -16.22 -1.49
N PHE A 208 -3.88 -15.89 -2.78
CA PHE A 208 -4.34 -16.85 -3.80
C PHE A 208 -3.35 -17.06 -4.93
N GLY A 209 -2.38 -16.16 -5.08
CA GLY A 209 -1.40 -16.25 -6.15
C GLY A 209 -0.58 -14.98 -6.31
N ILE A 210 0.38 -15.06 -7.22
CA ILE A 210 1.21 -13.94 -7.65
C ILE A 210 0.66 -13.43 -8.98
N VAL A 211 0.15 -12.19 -8.98
CA VAL A 211 -0.37 -11.55 -10.19
C VAL A 211 0.80 -11.03 -11.03
N VAL A 212 0.94 -11.58 -12.24
CA VAL A 212 2.01 -11.27 -13.18
C VAL A 212 1.69 -10.04 -14.02
N SER A 213 0.42 -9.88 -14.37
CA SER A 213 -0.10 -8.69 -15.05
C SER A 213 -1.61 -8.58 -14.86
N ALA A 214 -2.14 -7.37 -15.05
CA ALA A 214 -3.57 -7.13 -15.07
C ALA A 214 -3.95 -6.21 -16.23
N THR A 215 -5.10 -6.48 -16.87
CA THR A 215 -5.76 -5.54 -17.75
C THR A 215 -6.74 -4.71 -16.92
N VAL A 216 -6.60 -3.40 -16.99
CA VAL A 216 -7.39 -2.43 -16.24
C VAL A 216 -8.09 -1.46 -17.18
N ARG A 217 -9.15 -0.79 -16.69
CA ARG A 217 -9.75 0.33 -17.40
C ARG A 217 -8.79 1.51 -17.44
N ALA A 218 -8.75 2.16 -18.60
CA ALA A 218 -8.12 3.44 -18.82
C ALA A 218 -9.16 4.42 -19.42
N MET A 219 -8.86 5.71 -19.41
CA MET A 219 -9.74 6.74 -19.94
C MET A 219 -8.96 7.59 -20.94
N PRO A 220 -9.44 7.72 -22.21
CA PRO A 220 -8.92 8.75 -23.10
C PRO A 220 -9.00 10.11 -22.44
N ALA A 221 -7.95 10.93 -22.55
CA ALA A 221 -7.86 12.18 -21.83
C ALA A 221 -7.25 13.31 -22.70
N THR A 222 -7.89 14.47 -22.69
CA THR A 222 -7.33 15.70 -23.26
C THR A 222 -6.20 16.24 -22.39
N GLU A 223 -5.52 17.30 -22.80
CA GLU A 223 -4.54 17.98 -21.95
C GLU A 223 -5.19 18.53 -20.68
N GLU A 224 -6.35 19.18 -20.83
CA GLU A 224 -7.15 19.70 -19.70
C GLU A 224 -7.53 18.58 -18.71
N ASP A 225 -7.96 17.42 -19.21
CA ASP A 225 -8.29 16.26 -18.36
C ASP A 225 -7.11 15.80 -17.50
N ARG A 226 -5.88 16.09 -17.92
CA ARG A 226 -4.64 15.70 -17.28
C ARG A 226 -4.01 16.82 -16.45
N THR A 227 -4.71 17.92 -16.24
CA THR A 227 -4.28 18.99 -15.32
C THR A 227 -4.96 18.89 -13.97
N ALA A 228 -4.32 19.40 -12.93
CA ALA A 228 -4.89 19.56 -11.60
C ALA A 228 -4.34 20.81 -10.92
N PHE A 229 -5.22 21.48 -10.17
CA PHE A 229 -4.81 22.45 -9.16
C PHE A 229 -4.43 21.70 -7.90
N ILE A 230 -3.25 21.99 -7.36
CA ILE A 230 -2.78 21.47 -6.07
C ILE A 230 -2.42 22.66 -5.19
N ASN A 231 -2.87 22.66 -3.94
CA ASN A 231 -2.44 23.62 -2.94
C ASN A 231 -1.87 22.93 -1.71
N ASN A 232 -0.97 23.64 -1.02
CA ASN A 232 -0.44 23.28 0.27
C ASN A 232 -0.62 24.48 1.19
N LEU A 233 -1.34 24.27 2.30
CA LEU A 233 -1.70 25.31 3.27
C LEU A 233 -1.17 24.89 4.63
N LEU A 234 -0.27 25.67 5.20
CA LEU A 234 0.35 25.43 6.49
C LEU A 234 -0.38 26.23 7.57
N PHE A 235 -0.68 25.60 8.69
CA PHE A 235 -1.44 26.22 9.80
C PHE A 235 -0.65 26.17 11.10
N SER A 236 -0.91 27.16 11.96
CA SER A 236 -0.45 27.15 13.33
C SER A 236 -1.23 26.14 14.17
N PRO A 237 -0.64 25.60 15.26
CA PRO A 237 -1.26 24.54 16.07
C PRO A 237 -2.62 24.91 16.69
N ASP A 238 -2.87 26.16 17.01
CA ASP A 238 -4.13 26.67 17.55
C ASP A 238 -5.32 26.55 16.57
N LYS A 239 -5.05 26.30 15.28
CA LYS A 239 -6.07 26.12 14.23
C LYS A 239 -6.46 24.67 14.00
N LEU A 240 -5.82 23.70 14.67
CA LEU A 240 -5.95 22.28 14.33
C LEU A 240 -7.41 21.76 14.37
N GLU A 241 -8.17 22.11 15.41
CA GLU A 241 -9.58 21.70 15.50
C GLU A 241 -10.44 22.31 14.39
N GLN A 242 -10.22 23.60 14.08
CA GLN A 242 -10.91 24.27 12.97
C GLN A 242 -10.57 23.63 11.62
N VAL A 243 -9.31 23.30 11.42
CA VAL A 243 -8.84 22.63 10.19
C VAL A 243 -9.43 21.23 10.08
N ALA A 244 -9.42 20.45 11.16
CA ALA A 244 -10.03 19.11 11.19
C ALA A 244 -11.53 19.17 10.89
N GLN A 245 -12.26 20.13 11.49
CA GLN A 245 -13.68 20.35 11.22
C GLN A 245 -13.91 20.76 9.76
N ALA A 246 -13.09 21.66 9.20
CA ALA A 246 -13.19 22.07 7.81
C ALA A 246 -12.92 20.89 6.84
N VAL A 247 -12.00 19.96 7.20
CA VAL A 247 -11.82 18.71 6.45
C VAL A 247 -13.09 17.85 6.50
N GLU A 248 -13.78 17.76 7.63
CA GLU A 248 -15.03 17.02 7.76
C GLU A 248 -16.15 17.63 6.92
N ASP A 249 -16.31 18.94 6.99
CA ASP A 249 -17.43 19.66 6.39
C ASP A 249 -17.27 19.92 4.90
N LEU A 250 -16.07 19.84 4.34
CA LEU A 250 -15.82 20.13 2.93
C LEU A 250 -16.61 19.18 2.00
N PRO A 251 -17.54 19.68 1.17
CA PRO A 251 -18.30 18.85 0.23
C PRO A 251 -17.42 18.52 -0.99
N LEU A 252 -16.70 17.40 -0.94
CA LEU A 252 -15.83 16.99 -2.05
C LEU A 252 -16.62 16.64 -3.30
N THR A 253 -16.26 17.23 -4.44
CA THR A 253 -16.68 16.76 -5.77
C THR A 253 -15.90 15.49 -6.16
N PRO A 254 -16.35 14.75 -7.20
CA PRO A 254 -15.60 13.57 -7.69
C PRO A 254 -14.16 13.86 -8.12
N GLN A 255 -13.85 15.10 -8.50
CA GLN A 255 -12.53 15.55 -8.93
C GLN A 255 -11.63 16.02 -7.79
N GLN A 256 -12.17 16.03 -6.55
CA GLN A 256 -11.47 16.58 -5.39
C GLN A 256 -10.99 15.52 -4.41
N ARG A 257 -9.86 15.83 -3.77
CA ARG A 257 -9.40 15.22 -2.52
C ARG A 257 -8.84 16.28 -1.57
N VAL A 258 -8.80 15.97 -0.29
CA VAL A 258 -8.10 16.77 0.72
C VAL A 258 -7.36 15.86 1.69
N TYR A 259 -6.13 16.22 2.04
CA TYR A 259 -5.36 15.58 3.09
C TYR A 259 -5.13 16.56 4.23
N LEU A 260 -5.24 16.07 5.45
CA LEU A 260 -4.72 16.71 6.66
C LEU A 260 -3.50 15.93 7.11
N VAL A 261 -2.36 16.59 7.25
CA VAL A 261 -1.09 15.95 7.59
C VAL A 261 -0.43 16.69 8.76
N LEU A 262 -0.19 16.01 9.85
CA LEU A 262 0.76 16.44 10.86
C LEU A 262 2.13 15.95 10.40
N THR A 263 3.06 16.87 10.20
CA THR A 263 4.37 16.62 9.61
C THR A 263 5.41 17.54 10.20
N SER A 264 6.68 17.37 9.81
CA SER A 264 7.75 18.32 10.15
C SER A 264 7.79 19.49 9.16
N SER A 265 8.18 20.67 9.64
CA SER A 265 8.49 21.84 8.79
C SER A 265 9.70 21.59 7.87
N GLY A 266 10.47 20.53 8.12
CA GLY A 266 11.73 20.23 7.42
C GLY A 266 12.94 20.93 8.06
N GLU A 267 14.12 20.52 7.55
CA GLU A 267 15.40 21.10 7.98
C GLU A 267 15.47 22.62 7.69
N PRO A 268 16.16 23.41 8.53
CA PRO A 268 16.90 23.02 9.74
C PRO A 268 16.05 22.97 11.01
N LEU A 269 14.81 23.44 11.00
CA LEU A 269 14.00 23.63 12.22
C LEU A 269 13.35 22.33 12.68
N ASN A 270 12.90 21.49 11.74
CA ASN A 270 12.17 20.24 12.02
C ASN A 270 11.01 20.37 13.02
N GLU A 271 10.31 21.52 13.01
CA GLU A 271 9.22 21.79 13.93
C GLU A 271 7.92 21.05 13.50
N PRO A 272 7.12 20.58 14.47
CA PRO A 272 5.81 20.02 14.18
C PRO A 272 4.91 21.02 13.47
N SER A 273 4.28 20.62 12.39
CA SER A 273 3.49 21.47 11.52
C SER A 273 2.19 20.80 11.08
N ILE A 274 1.19 21.60 10.76
CA ILE A 274 -0.12 21.17 10.27
C ILE A 274 -0.24 21.58 8.82
N LEU A 275 -0.32 20.60 7.92
CA LEU A 275 -0.40 20.80 6.48
C LEU A 275 -1.76 20.32 5.97
N VAL A 276 -2.47 21.13 5.19
CA VAL A 276 -3.59 20.70 4.36
C VAL A 276 -3.15 20.73 2.90
N THR A 277 -3.35 19.60 2.21
CA THR A 277 -3.11 19.50 0.77
C THR A 277 -4.42 19.27 0.04
N GLY A 278 -4.84 20.21 -0.79
CA GLY A 278 -5.99 20.08 -1.68
C GLY A 278 -5.56 19.66 -3.08
N PHE A 279 -6.43 18.94 -3.77
CA PHE A 279 -6.30 18.56 -5.17
C PHE A 279 -7.64 18.72 -5.87
N LEU A 280 -7.64 19.39 -7.02
CA LEU A 280 -8.81 19.53 -7.88
C LEU A 280 -8.40 19.28 -9.34
N ARG A 281 -8.82 18.13 -9.91
CA ARG A 281 -8.60 17.82 -11.32
C ARG A 281 -9.35 18.83 -12.21
N LYS A 282 -8.70 19.28 -13.28
CA LYS A 282 -9.20 20.37 -14.17
C LYS A 282 -9.37 21.71 -13.45
N GLY A 283 -8.80 21.87 -12.25
CA GLY A 283 -8.88 23.12 -11.51
C GLY A 283 -7.98 24.20 -12.10
N THR A 284 -8.50 25.42 -12.15
CA THR A 284 -7.71 26.65 -12.37
C THR A 284 -7.31 27.24 -11.02
N ASN A 285 -6.49 28.29 -11.01
CA ASN A 285 -6.19 29.01 -9.76
C ASN A 285 -7.43 29.59 -9.09
N GLU A 286 -8.39 30.08 -9.89
CA GLU A 286 -9.66 30.63 -9.40
C GLU A 286 -10.56 29.52 -8.82
N THR A 287 -10.88 28.51 -9.63
CA THR A 287 -11.76 27.42 -9.21
C THR A 287 -11.14 26.56 -8.10
N GLY A 288 -9.82 26.36 -8.12
CA GLY A 288 -9.09 25.65 -7.07
C GLY A 288 -9.13 26.41 -5.74
N ARG A 289 -8.89 27.72 -5.76
CA ARG A 289 -8.98 28.54 -4.54
C ARG A 289 -10.41 28.56 -3.98
N ALA A 290 -11.41 28.68 -4.84
CA ALA A 290 -12.82 28.63 -4.44
C ALA A 290 -13.20 27.26 -3.84
N ALA A 291 -12.72 26.17 -4.43
CA ALA A 291 -12.99 24.80 -3.97
C ALA A 291 -12.45 24.50 -2.58
N PHE A 292 -11.41 25.22 -2.13
CA PHE A 292 -10.77 25.08 -0.83
C PHE A 292 -10.90 26.35 0.03
N ALA A 293 -11.84 27.25 -0.28
CA ALA A 293 -12.08 28.50 0.43
C ALA A 293 -12.13 28.36 1.97
N PRO A 294 -12.82 27.39 2.57
CA PRO A 294 -12.88 27.26 4.03
C PRO A 294 -11.50 27.18 4.70
N PHE A 295 -10.48 26.60 4.04
CA PHE A 295 -9.14 26.55 4.60
C PHE A 295 -8.41 27.89 4.48
N TYR A 296 -8.63 28.62 3.40
CA TYR A 296 -8.08 29.99 3.28
C TYR A 296 -8.68 30.94 4.30
N ASP A 297 -9.97 30.81 4.62
CA ASP A 297 -10.69 31.61 5.60
C ASP A 297 -10.21 31.37 7.04
N ILE A 298 -9.72 30.16 7.37
CA ILE A 298 -9.07 29.85 8.66
C ILE A 298 -7.78 30.65 8.83
N GLY A 299 -7.12 31.04 7.74
CA GLY A 299 -5.90 31.84 7.75
C GLY A 299 -4.63 30.99 7.90
N PRO A 300 -4.16 30.35 6.82
CA PRO A 300 -2.88 29.63 6.82
C PRO A 300 -1.70 30.58 7.03
N VAL A 301 -0.68 30.17 7.80
CA VAL A 301 0.56 30.92 8.01
C VAL A 301 1.47 30.89 6.77
N SER A 302 1.31 29.89 5.91
CA SER A 302 1.97 29.79 4.61
C SER A 302 1.07 29.07 3.62
N GLN A 303 1.16 29.48 2.35
CA GLN A 303 0.36 28.87 1.29
C GLN A 303 1.15 28.81 -0.01
N SER A 304 0.97 27.70 -0.75
CA SER A 304 1.46 27.56 -2.11
C SER A 304 0.40 26.86 -2.96
N SER A 305 0.40 27.12 -4.25
CA SER A 305 -0.44 26.40 -5.21
C SER A 305 0.20 26.33 -6.58
N ALA A 306 -0.15 25.31 -7.34
CA ALA A 306 0.30 25.13 -8.71
C ALA A 306 -0.76 24.41 -9.54
N ILE A 307 -0.77 24.71 -10.85
CA ILE A 307 -1.40 23.84 -11.84
C ILE A 307 -0.33 22.86 -12.31
N THR A 308 -0.63 21.57 -12.23
CA THR A 308 0.33 20.51 -12.55
C THR A 308 -0.28 19.47 -13.49
N THR A 309 0.55 18.77 -14.23
CA THR A 309 0.16 17.73 -15.18
C THR A 309 0.11 16.35 -14.53
N TYR A 310 -0.54 15.39 -15.15
CA TYR A 310 -0.84 14.06 -14.60
C TYR A 310 0.41 13.31 -14.10
N ASP A 311 1.50 13.40 -14.80
CA ASP A 311 2.79 12.80 -14.45
C ASP A 311 3.44 13.43 -13.21
N HIS A 312 2.99 14.61 -12.79
CA HIS A 312 3.46 15.36 -11.63
C HIS A 312 2.46 15.43 -10.45
N TRP A 313 1.28 14.83 -10.56
CA TRP A 313 0.27 14.89 -9.49
C TRP A 313 0.74 14.30 -8.16
N ASN A 314 1.71 13.41 -8.19
CA ASN A 314 2.21 12.68 -7.03
C ASN A 314 3.54 13.20 -6.48
N ASP A 315 4.14 14.25 -7.08
CA ASP A 315 5.49 14.72 -6.74
C ASP A 315 5.62 15.17 -5.28
N ALA A 316 4.57 15.80 -4.73
CA ALA A 316 4.55 16.20 -3.33
C ALA A 316 4.71 15.02 -2.33
N ASN A 317 4.46 13.79 -2.77
CA ASN A 317 4.56 12.59 -1.93
C ASN A 317 5.90 11.86 -2.08
N ILE A 318 6.86 12.41 -2.84
CA ILE A 318 8.14 11.72 -3.13
C ILE A 318 8.94 11.43 -1.85
N GLY A 319 8.84 12.27 -0.83
CA GLY A 319 9.47 12.04 0.46
C GLY A 319 9.09 10.72 1.11
N PHE A 320 7.84 10.27 0.93
CA PHE A 320 7.38 8.96 1.41
C PHE A 320 7.98 7.77 0.64
N CYS A 321 8.71 8.00 -0.44
CA CYS A 321 9.42 6.93 -1.16
C CYS A 321 10.78 6.57 -0.57
N THR A 322 11.27 7.31 0.43
CA THR A 322 12.56 7.05 1.09
C THR A 322 12.56 5.67 1.73
N ARG A 323 13.51 4.85 1.32
CA ARG A 323 13.71 3.49 1.82
C ARG A 323 14.57 3.48 3.08
N GLY A 324 14.47 2.40 3.84
CA GLY A 324 15.19 2.27 5.11
C GLY A 324 14.54 3.08 6.23
N GLY A 325 15.12 3.04 7.41
CA GLY A 325 14.50 3.53 8.63
C GLY A 325 13.32 2.66 9.09
N ARG A 326 12.95 2.79 10.34
CA ARG A 326 11.93 1.96 11.00
C ARG A 326 10.58 2.68 10.99
N LYS A 327 9.55 2.07 10.37
CA LYS A 327 8.23 2.69 10.15
C LYS A 327 7.09 1.73 10.50
N PRO A 328 6.87 1.38 11.78
CA PRO A 328 5.76 0.53 12.21
C PRO A 328 4.43 1.29 12.13
N SER A 329 3.90 1.44 10.92
CA SER A 329 2.74 2.29 10.66
C SER A 329 1.43 1.61 11.02
N TYR A 330 0.48 2.39 11.57
CA TYR A 330 -0.86 1.96 11.93
C TYR A 330 -1.89 2.76 11.14
N SER A 331 -3.07 2.19 10.94
CA SER A 331 -4.17 2.90 10.29
C SER A 331 -5.53 2.58 10.87
N SER A 332 -6.50 3.40 10.51
CA SER A 332 -7.92 3.17 10.76
C SER A 332 -8.74 3.70 9.59
N THR A 333 -9.81 2.99 9.25
CA THR A 333 -10.87 3.52 8.39
C THR A 333 -11.83 4.29 9.27
N ILE A 334 -11.80 5.62 9.18
CA ILE A 334 -12.63 6.51 10.02
C ILE A 334 -13.95 6.84 9.34
N THR A 335 -14.98 7.14 10.15
CA THR A 335 -16.33 7.51 9.70
C THR A 335 -16.65 8.98 9.90
N GLY A 336 -15.71 9.76 10.39
CA GLY A 336 -15.73 11.20 10.60
C GLY A 336 -14.41 11.64 11.20
N MET A 337 -14.13 12.93 11.23
CA MET A 337 -12.86 13.46 11.75
C MET A 337 -12.80 13.50 13.28
N SER A 338 -13.95 13.62 13.96
CA SER A 338 -13.98 13.78 15.42
C SER A 338 -13.03 14.90 15.89
N ALA A 339 -13.26 16.13 15.41
CA ALA A 339 -12.33 17.27 15.54
C ALA A 339 -11.78 17.47 16.98
N GLN A 340 -12.60 17.19 18.00
CA GLN A 340 -12.23 17.30 19.42
C GLN A 340 -11.12 16.33 19.89
N LYS A 341 -10.78 15.30 19.10
CA LYS A 341 -9.69 14.35 19.42
C LYS A 341 -8.33 14.81 18.90
N TRP A 342 -8.32 15.78 18.01
CA TRP A 342 -7.09 16.20 17.34
C TRP A 342 -6.07 16.89 18.26
N PRO A 343 -6.45 17.65 19.30
CA PRO A 343 -5.47 18.16 20.28
C PRO A 343 -4.68 17.03 20.96
N GLU A 344 -5.33 15.92 21.35
CA GLU A 344 -4.64 14.77 21.94
C GLU A 344 -3.72 14.08 20.93
N ILE A 345 -4.18 13.91 19.68
CA ILE A 345 -3.35 13.37 18.59
C ILE A 345 -2.12 14.26 18.35
N TRP A 346 -2.28 15.57 18.42
CA TRP A 346 -1.21 16.54 18.28
C TRP A 346 -0.14 16.41 19.37
N GLU A 347 -0.56 16.26 20.62
CA GLU A 347 0.39 16.09 21.73
C GLU A 347 1.16 14.77 21.60
N LEU A 348 0.50 13.66 21.22
CA LEU A 348 1.16 12.39 20.93
C LEU A 348 2.15 12.52 19.78
N TYR A 349 1.77 13.21 18.71
CA TYR A 349 2.61 13.44 17.55
C TYR A 349 3.86 14.25 17.92
N LYS A 350 3.72 15.39 18.59
CA LYS A 350 4.85 16.22 19.04
C LYS A 350 5.84 15.43 19.89
N GLY A 351 5.31 14.64 20.84
CA GLY A 351 6.12 13.84 21.75
C GLY A 351 7.04 12.85 21.01
N PHE A 352 6.53 12.23 19.94
CA PHE A 352 7.32 11.28 19.16
C PHE A 352 8.15 11.95 18.06
N GLN A 353 7.62 13.00 17.40
CA GLN A 353 8.28 13.72 16.30
C GLN A 353 9.65 14.30 16.73
N ALA A 354 9.81 14.70 18.00
CA ALA A 354 11.08 15.17 18.54
C ALA A 354 12.22 14.12 18.48
N LYS A 355 11.87 12.82 18.38
CA LYS A 355 12.80 11.69 18.29
C LYS A 355 12.84 11.08 16.88
N GLY A 356 11.75 11.20 16.14
CA GLY A 356 11.59 10.74 14.77
C GLY A 356 11.04 11.87 13.88
N PRO A 357 11.89 12.80 13.41
CA PRO A 357 11.44 14.05 12.76
C PRO A 357 10.70 13.84 11.44
N ASN A 358 10.85 12.68 10.81
CA ASN A 358 10.14 12.32 9.59
C ASN A 358 8.76 11.67 9.85
N SER A 359 8.37 11.49 11.12
CA SER A 359 7.09 10.91 11.48
C SER A 359 5.93 11.75 10.97
N ALA A 360 4.81 11.10 10.66
CA ALA A 360 3.61 11.76 10.18
C ALA A 360 2.34 11.14 10.76
N VAL A 361 1.30 11.97 10.89
CA VAL A 361 -0.08 11.53 11.12
C VAL A 361 -0.93 12.17 10.04
N LEU A 362 -1.65 11.37 9.25
CA LEU A 362 -2.38 11.89 8.12
C LEU A 362 -3.77 11.30 7.97
N VAL A 363 -4.67 12.08 7.39
CA VAL A 363 -5.98 11.65 6.93
C VAL A 363 -6.09 11.94 5.44
N GLU A 364 -6.39 10.90 4.68
CA GLU A 364 -6.61 10.96 3.24
C GLU A 364 -8.11 10.90 2.96
N ARG A 365 -8.72 12.04 2.59
CA ARG A 365 -10.13 12.12 2.27
C ARG A 365 -10.37 12.28 0.79
N TYR A 366 -11.18 11.36 0.24
CA TYR A 366 -11.61 11.32 -1.16
C TYR A 366 -13.13 11.38 -1.26
N ASN A 367 -13.65 11.78 -2.43
CA ASN A 367 -15.06 11.54 -2.73
C ASN A 367 -15.25 10.02 -2.96
N LEU A 368 -16.11 9.40 -2.17
CA LEU A 368 -16.39 7.97 -2.22
C LEU A 368 -17.69 7.60 -2.95
N THR A 369 -18.41 8.56 -3.50
CA THR A 369 -19.73 8.33 -4.11
C THR A 369 -19.67 7.25 -5.17
N LYS A 370 -18.69 7.30 -6.08
CA LYS A 370 -18.51 6.28 -7.12
C LYS A 370 -18.13 4.92 -6.53
N ALA A 371 -17.22 4.89 -5.58
CA ALA A 371 -16.81 3.66 -4.90
C ALA A 371 -17.97 3.00 -4.14
N LYS A 372 -18.84 3.81 -3.50
CA LYS A 372 -20.03 3.35 -2.79
C LYS A 372 -21.15 2.88 -3.71
N SER A 373 -21.16 3.27 -4.99
CA SER A 373 -22.16 2.82 -5.97
C SER A 373 -21.94 1.39 -6.48
N ALA A 374 -20.75 0.81 -6.25
CA ALA A 374 -20.49 -0.57 -6.60
C ALA A 374 -21.15 -1.54 -5.59
N SER A 375 -21.55 -2.72 -6.06
CA SER A 375 -22.09 -3.77 -5.17
C SER A 375 -21.07 -4.15 -4.09
N LEU A 376 -21.53 -4.32 -2.85
CA LEU A 376 -20.70 -4.61 -1.69
C LEU A 376 -19.94 -5.94 -1.84
N ASP A 377 -20.52 -6.89 -2.56
CA ASP A 377 -19.98 -8.22 -2.81
C ASP A 377 -19.27 -8.36 -4.17
N SER A 378 -19.08 -7.27 -4.91
CA SER A 378 -18.43 -7.28 -6.23
C SER A 378 -16.96 -7.70 -6.18
N THR A 379 -16.31 -7.54 -5.02
CA THR A 379 -14.91 -7.86 -4.76
C THR A 379 -14.76 -8.44 -3.35
N ALA A 380 -13.61 -9.04 -3.05
CA ALA A 380 -13.29 -9.55 -1.71
C ALA A 380 -12.79 -8.47 -0.75
N MET A 381 -12.76 -7.21 -1.15
CA MET A 381 -12.43 -6.10 -0.27
C MET A 381 -13.52 -5.96 0.80
N ASN A 382 -13.11 -5.65 2.04
CA ASN A 382 -14.06 -5.47 3.14
C ASN A 382 -15.15 -4.45 2.74
N GLU A 383 -16.42 -4.86 2.81
CA GLU A 383 -17.57 -4.08 2.40
C GLU A 383 -17.75 -2.78 3.21
N ALA A 384 -17.28 -2.76 4.48
CA ALA A 384 -17.35 -1.56 5.31
C ALA A 384 -16.52 -0.39 4.73
N LEU A 385 -15.45 -0.69 3.96
CA LEU A 385 -14.68 0.33 3.26
C LEU A 385 -15.49 1.03 2.16
N ARG A 386 -16.51 0.36 1.62
CA ARG A 386 -17.44 0.95 0.67
C ARG A 386 -18.61 1.62 1.36
N ARG A 387 -19.22 0.94 2.35
CA ARG A 387 -20.48 1.38 3.00
C ARG A 387 -20.26 2.55 3.95
N ASP A 388 -19.28 2.42 4.86
CA ASP A 388 -19.18 3.24 6.06
C ASP A 388 -18.03 4.24 6.04
N ALA A 389 -17.01 4.01 5.21
CA ALA A 389 -15.82 4.85 5.22
C ALA A 389 -16.14 6.32 4.89
N PHE A 390 -15.55 7.22 5.70
CA PHE A 390 -15.41 8.63 5.42
C PHE A 390 -14.00 8.91 4.86
N SER A 391 -12.97 8.33 5.49
CA SER A 391 -11.57 8.59 5.15
C SER A 391 -10.66 7.46 5.63
N GLN A 392 -9.39 7.49 5.19
CA GLN A 392 -8.31 6.68 5.74
C GLN A 392 -7.42 7.54 6.60
N ALA A 393 -7.18 7.10 7.83
CA ALA A 393 -6.26 7.74 8.76
C ALA A 393 -5.05 6.85 9.00
N ILE A 394 -3.85 7.44 8.98
CA ILE A 394 -2.58 6.71 9.05
C ILE A 394 -1.66 7.43 10.01
N VAL A 395 -0.97 6.69 10.88
CA VAL A 395 0.14 7.20 11.69
C VAL A 395 1.41 6.44 11.31
N ILE A 396 2.45 7.20 10.99
CA ILE A 396 3.74 6.71 10.52
C ILE A 396 4.81 7.16 11.52
N PRO A 397 5.12 6.39 12.56
CA PRO A 397 6.36 6.57 13.31
C PRO A 397 7.53 6.34 12.35
N TRP A 398 8.46 7.29 12.26
CA TRP A 398 9.62 7.17 11.35
C TRP A 398 10.90 7.57 12.07
N TYR A 399 11.75 6.59 12.33
CA TYR A 399 12.97 6.73 13.12
C TYR A 399 14.02 5.70 12.66
N ASP A 400 15.28 5.83 13.13
CA ASP A 400 16.36 4.94 12.74
C ASP A 400 16.82 4.04 13.91
N ASP A 401 16.81 4.53 15.15
CA ASP A 401 17.27 3.80 16.32
C ASP A 401 16.26 2.75 16.80
N ALA A 402 16.63 1.47 16.72
CA ALA A 402 15.78 0.36 17.16
C ALA A 402 15.42 0.40 18.66
N SER A 403 16.15 1.14 19.49
CA SER A 403 15.79 1.33 20.91
C SER A 403 14.47 2.07 21.10
N LEU A 404 14.01 2.80 20.09
CA LEU A 404 12.72 3.51 20.06
C LEU A 404 11.53 2.63 19.66
N ASP A 405 11.74 1.36 19.30
CA ASP A 405 10.66 0.47 18.80
C ASP A 405 9.45 0.43 19.73
N ALA A 406 9.68 0.27 21.04
CA ALA A 406 8.58 0.18 22.01
C ALA A 406 7.77 1.48 22.08
N GLU A 407 8.44 2.63 22.07
CA GLU A 407 7.80 3.95 22.10
C GLU A 407 7.07 4.26 20.78
N ALA A 408 7.65 3.90 19.65
CA ALA A 408 7.03 4.04 18.34
C ALA A 408 5.73 3.22 18.20
N LEU A 409 5.74 1.98 18.71
CA LEU A 409 4.56 1.12 18.75
C LEU A 409 3.50 1.69 19.69
N GLU A 410 3.89 2.22 20.83
CA GLU A 410 2.98 2.87 21.78
C GLU A 410 2.35 4.10 21.15
N PHE A 411 3.14 4.99 20.54
CA PHE A 411 2.65 6.17 19.82
C PHE A 411 1.64 5.77 18.73
N GLY A 412 2.02 4.87 17.81
CA GLY A 412 1.16 4.44 16.73
C GLY A 412 -0.15 3.81 17.21
N SER A 413 -0.09 2.96 18.24
CA SER A 413 -1.28 2.29 18.79
C SER A 413 -2.22 3.25 19.53
N LYS A 414 -1.69 4.24 20.27
CA LYS A 414 -2.49 5.27 20.95
C LYS A 414 -3.22 6.16 19.95
N VAL A 415 -2.53 6.63 18.90
CA VAL A 415 -3.18 7.43 17.84
C VAL A 415 -4.26 6.61 17.14
N ARG A 416 -3.99 5.34 16.77
CA ARG A 416 -5.01 4.44 16.20
C ARG A 416 -6.22 4.29 17.11
N ALA A 417 -6.03 4.16 18.42
CA ALA A 417 -7.11 4.01 19.38
C ALA A 417 -8.05 5.25 19.45
N LEU A 418 -7.52 6.45 19.24
CA LEU A 418 -8.32 7.67 19.17
C LEU A 418 -9.25 7.70 17.93
N TRP A 419 -8.88 7.03 16.85
CA TRP A 419 -9.70 6.95 15.64
C TRP A 419 -10.71 5.82 15.64
N THR A 420 -10.51 4.80 16.49
CA THR A 420 -11.34 3.60 16.47
C THR A 420 -12.69 3.80 17.15
N ARG A 421 -13.66 2.99 16.76
CA ARG A 421 -15.04 3.00 17.26
C ARG A 421 -15.29 1.93 18.31
N SER A 422 -14.60 0.81 18.18
CA SER A 422 -14.73 -0.32 19.09
C SER A 422 -13.73 -0.23 20.25
N SER A 423 -13.99 -0.96 21.33
CA SER A 423 -13.08 -1.07 22.47
C SER A 423 -11.76 -1.82 22.10
N ASN A 424 -11.74 -2.52 20.95
CA ASN A 424 -10.56 -3.21 20.45
C ASN A 424 -10.26 -2.78 19.02
N PRO A 425 -9.26 -1.90 18.79
CA PRO A 425 -8.89 -1.40 17.47
C PRO A 425 -8.60 -2.47 16.40
N LYS A 426 -8.20 -3.67 16.84
CA LYS A 426 -7.89 -4.78 15.93
C LYS A 426 -9.11 -5.38 15.24
N ASN A 427 -10.29 -5.08 15.73
CA ASN A 427 -11.56 -5.57 15.18
C ASN A 427 -12.25 -4.56 14.25
N ASP A 428 -11.77 -3.32 14.22
CA ASP A 428 -12.35 -2.29 13.36
C ASP A 428 -11.99 -2.53 11.89
N PRO A 429 -12.94 -2.33 10.96
CA PRO A 429 -12.67 -2.46 9.54
C PRO A 429 -11.45 -1.64 9.13
N THR A 430 -10.45 -2.32 8.56
CA THR A 430 -9.18 -1.69 8.21
C THR A 430 -8.82 -1.99 6.75
N TYR A 431 -8.34 -0.96 6.05
CA TYR A 431 -7.84 -1.09 4.70
C TYR A 431 -6.54 -1.90 4.69
N ALA A 432 -6.55 -3.07 4.05
CA ALA A 432 -5.46 -4.05 4.13
C ALA A 432 -4.08 -3.48 3.76
N ASN A 433 -4.01 -2.57 2.77
CA ASN A 433 -2.73 -1.99 2.34
C ASN A 433 -2.13 -1.01 3.37
N PHE A 434 -2.93 -0.52 4.32
CA PHE A 434 -2.50 0.38 5.39
C PHE A 434 -2.48 -0.28 6.77
N ALA A 435 -2.89 -1.53 6.87
CA ALA A 435 -2.97 -2.27 8.11
C ALA A 435 -1.57 -2.59 8.68
N PHE A 436 -1.45 -2.55 10.00
CA PHE A 436 -0.22 -2.87 10.73
C PHE A 436 0.11 -4.36 10.70
N GLY A 437 -0.93 -5.24 10.70
CA GLY A 437 -0.79 -6.69 10.71
C GLY A 437 -1.09 -7.34 12.06
N ASP A 438 -1.74 -6.63 12.98
CA ASP A 438 -2.30 -7.17 14.22
C ASP A 438 -3.85 -7.22 14.19
N GLU A 439 -4.43 -6.78 13.06
CA GLU A 439 -5.88 -6.79 12.83
C GLU A 439 -6.39 -8.23 12.66
N THR A 440 -7.63 -8.46 13.07
CA THR A 440 -8.29 -9.76 12.84
C THR A 440 -8.62 -9.96 11.36
N ASN A 441 -8.72 -11.21 10.92
CA ASN A 441 -9.14 -11.48 9.54
C ASN A 441 -10.53 -10.88 9.22
N THR A 442 -11.42 -10.77 10.21
CA THR A 442 -12.72 -10.11 10.04
C THR A 442 -12.58 -8.62 9.81
N ALA A 443 -11.66 -7.95 10.50
CA ALA A 443 -11.37 -6.53 10.27
C ALA A 443 -10.85 -6.27 8.84
N ILE A 444 -10.05 -7.18 8.31
CA ILE A 444 -9.46 -7.07 6.96
C ILE A 444 -10.45 -7.46 5.86
N TYR A 445 -11.20 -8.56 6.02
CA TYR A 445 -11.99 -9.18 4.93
C TYR A 445 -13.51 -9.09 5.10
N GLY A 446 -13.99 -8.55 6.22
CA GLY A 446 -15.42 -8.36 6.48
C GLY A 446 -16.24 -9.64 6.32
N THR A 447 -17.43 -9.51 5.75
CA THR A 447 -18.35 -10.61 5.48
C THR A 447 -17.85 -11.56 4.40
N GLY A 448 -16.90 -11.14 3.56
CA GLY A 448 -16.25 -11.97 2.53
C GLY A 448 -15.41 -13.12 3.09
N LEU A 449 -15.01 -13.06 4.37
CA LEU A 449 -14.06 -14.00 4.98
C LEU A 449 -14.48 -15.47 4.86
N ALA A 450 -15.76 -15.79 5.05
CA ALA A 450 -16.25 -17.18 4.95
C ALA A 450 -16.06 -17.75 3.53
N ARG A 451 -16.38 -16.98 2.50
CA ARG A 451 -16.16 -17.35 1.10
C ARG A 451 -14.66 -17.44 0.79
N LEU A 452 -13.85 -16.52 1.29
CA LEU A 452 -12.40 -16.56 1.13
C LEU A 452 -11.79 -17.83 1.74
N LYS A 453 -12.23 -18.28 2.91
CA LYS A 453 -11.79 -19.53 3.53
C LYS A 453 -12.08 -20.74 2.64
N THR A 454 -13.27 -20.80 2.04
CA THR A 454 -13.64 -21.86 1.11
C THR A 454 -12.75 -21.87 -0.13
N LEU A 455 -12.51 -20.70 -0.71
CA LEU A 455 -11.63 -20.54 -1.88
C LEU A 455 -10.15 -20.82 -1.54
N LYS A 456 -9.70 -20.46 -0.34
CA LYS A 456 -8.35 -20.78 0.14
C LYS A 456 -8.11 -22.30 0.16
N LYS A 457 -9.08 -23.08 0.66
CA LYS A 457 -9.01 -24.56 0.62
C LYS A 457 -8.95 -25.12 -0.81
N LYS A 458 -9.62 -24.46 -1.76
CA LYS A 458 -9.65 -24.88 -3.17
C LYS A 458 -8.35 -24.54 -3.90
N TYR A 459 -7.86 -23.28 -3.80
CA TYR A 459 -6.77 -22.76 -4.62
C TYR A 459 -5.40 -22.83 -3.96
N ASP A 460 -5.35 -22.92 -2.62
CA ASP A 460 -4.10 -23.05 -1.86
C ASP A 460 -4.26 -23.99 -0.65
N PRO A 461 -4.58 -25.29 -0.89
CA PRO A 461 -4.81 -26.26 0.19
C PRO A 461 -3.57 -26.50 1.05
N LYS A 462 -2.37 -26.26 0.53
CA LYS A 462 -1.10 -26.40 1.26
C LYS A 462 -0.70 -25.11 2.00
N ARG A 463 -1.46 -24.04 1.82
CA ARG A 463 -1.27 -22.76 2.49
C ARG A 463 0.15 -22.20 2.26
N VAL A 464 0.59 -22.18 1.00
CA VAL A 464 1.92 -21.66 0.61
C VAL A 464 1.95 -20.13 0.55
N PHE A 465 0.80 -19.46 0.34
CA PHE A 465 0.66 -18.00 0.38
C PHE A 465 0.25 -17.55 1.77
N THR A 466 1.23 -17.19 2.60
CA THR A 466 1.03 -16.86 4.03
C THR A 466 1.64 -15.51 4.43
N GLN A 467 2.14 -14.73 3.48
CA GLN A 467 2.94 -13.55 3.77
C GLN A 467 2.19 -12.20 3.68
N TRP A 468 0.86 -12.22 3.60
CA TRP A 468 0.03 -11.01 3.58
C TRP A 468 -1.33 -11.31 4.19
N PHE A 469 -1.62 -10.81 5.38
CA PHE A 469 -2.87 -11.05 6.13
C PHE A 469 -3.44 -12.46 5.88
N PRO A 470 -2.75 -13.53 6.32
CA PRO A 470 -3.05 -14.89 5.90
C PRO A 470 -4.45 -15.31 6.34
N ILE A 471 -5.23 -15.82 5.38
CA ILE A 471 -6.55 -16.36 5.63
C ILE A 471 -6.39 -17.74 6.28
N GLN A 472 -6.76 -17.83 7.55
CA GLN A 472 -6.81 -19.10 8.27
C GLN A 472 -8.07 -19.87 7.86
N SER A 473 -7.88 -21.07 7.33
CA SER A 473 -8.96 -21.96 6.86
C SER A 473 -9.54 -22.78 8.00
#